data_440f16d155d2febd6ce441d890cf209f
#
_entry.id   440f16d155d2febd6ce441d890cf209f
#
_cell.length_a   1.000
_cell.length_b   1.000
_cell.length_c   1.000
_cell.angle_alpha   90.00
_cell.angle_beta   90.00
_cell.angle_gamma   90.00
#
_symmetry.space_group_name_H-M   'P 1'
#
loop_
_entity.id
_entity.type
_entity.pdbx_description
1 polymer ?
#
loop_
_entity_poly.entity_id
_entity_poly.type
_entity_poly.pdbx_seq_one_letter_code
_entity_poly.pdbx_strand_id
1 'polypeptide(L)'
;SAHGKRAFIMSHVLDMTGAPIVLVSAVPVLRSMGYEVLVLGPSDGGSLHLFLDAGASVITRSSCRNVSDAWGMALCADFVIVNTVVMARAVRALSGTAVPVLWWLHDAFAGYPHIAHQIPTQLGENVRVYSVGSHAANAMHAVRPEFEIRPLIYGLPDYAAENFVRTDLGYNRGRPLFATVGSFERRKGHDIFCKAIRLLPPEVREKASFLFVGQAADKEMMDSVRTLTADYPENVYYCKRLTRDEIKSLMEQCTGLVCASRDDPMPTFVTEGLIFGKPSIVSEHTGTAGLISEGRNGFVYHNDDPQQLAVLLEHAIEHPEELASMRTECRKMYEQYYSKEAFEQTLRAAVEDLTAKK
;
A
#
# COMPACT_ATOMS: atom_id res chain seq x y z
N SER A 1 -11.35 34.83 13.33
CA SER A 1 -12.62 34.27 12.84
C SER A 1 -13.17 33.32 13.90
N ALA A 2 -14.46 33.44 14.23
CA ALA A 2 -15.17 32.64 15.26
C ALA A 2 -15.49 31.19 14.81
N HIS A 3 -14.93 30.74 13.71
CA HIS A 3 -15.11 29.38 13.20
C HIS A 3 -13.82 28.59 13.35
N GLY A 4 -13.93 27.33 13.86
CA GLY A 4 -12.81 26.38 13.89
C GLY A 4 -12.23 26.13 12.50
N LYS A 5 -10.98 25.68 12.44
CA LYS A 5 -10.33 25.29 11.17
C LYS A 5 -11.08 24.10 10.54
N ARG A 6 -11.24 24.11 9.21
CA ARG A 6 -11.93 23.04 8.46
C ARG A 6 -11.00 22.36 7.49
N ALA A 7 -10.89 21.04 7.60
CA ALA A 7 -10.23 20.19 6.59
C ALA A 7 -11.29 19.45 5.78
N PHE A 8 -11.12 19.40 4.46
CA PHE A 8 -12.01 18.71 3.56
C PHE A 8 -11.25 17.55 2.88
N ILE A 9 -11.75 16.35 2.98
CA ILE A 9 -11.17 15.15 2.35
C ILE A 9 -12.06 14.70 1.21
N MET A 10 -11.53 14.62 0.00
CA MET A 10 -12.23 14.16 -1.19
C MET A 10 -11.76 12.76 -1.54
N SER A 11 -12.63 11.76 -1.33
CA SER A 11 -12.37 10.37 -1.68
C SER A 11 -13.09 9.97 -2.96
N HIS A 12 -12.41 9.23 -3.84
CA HIS A 12 -13.00 8.74 -5.08
C HIS A 12 -14.02 7.62 -4.86
N VAL A 13 -13.94 6.90 -3.73
CA VAL A 13 -14.87 5.86 -3.24
C VAL A 13 -14.85 5.84 -1.71
N LEU A 14 -15.84 5.18 -1.09
CA LEU A 14 -15.89 4.92 0.35
C LEU A 14 -16.00 3.40 0.63
N ASP A 15 -15.41 2.57 -0.21
CA ASP A 15 -15.34 1.13 -0.02
C ASP A 15 -14.22 0.70 0.96
N MET A 16 -14.03 -0.61 1.14
CA MET A 16 -12.99 -1.19 2.00
C MET A 16 -11.68 -1.46 1.26
N THR A 17 -11.40 -0.75 0.16
CA THR A 17 -10.11 -0.82 -0.54
C THR A 17 -9.03 0.03 0.14
N GLY A 18 -7.77 -0.16 -0.27
CA GLY A 18 -6.63 0.43 0.44
C GLY A 18 -6.66 1.94 0.56
N ALA A 19 -6.92 2.66 -0.53
CA ALA A 19 -6.83 4.13 -0.54
C ALA A 19 -7.84 4.83 0.39
N PRO A 20 -9.16 4.47 0.41
CA PRO A 20 -10.08 5.02 1.40
C PRO A 20 -9.74 4.69 2.85
N ILE A 21 -9.29 3.45 3.13
CA ILE A 21 -8.91 3.05 4.49
C ILE A 21 -7.71 3.87 5.00
N VAL A 22 -6.74 4.12 4.12
CA VAL A 22 -5.59 4.97 4.45
C VAL A 22 -6.02 6.40 4.79
N LEU A 23 -7.01 6.96 4.08
CA LEU A 23 -7.54 8.29 4.40
C LEU A 23 -8.18 8.38 5.79
N VAL A 24 -8.77 7.29 6.30
CA VAL A 24 -9.32 7.27 7.66
C VAL A 24 -8.23 7.62 8.68
N SER A 25 -7.00 7.17 8.48
CA SER A 25 -5.88 7.46 9.39
C SER A 25 -5.47 8.94 9.41
N ALA A 26 -5.80 9.71 8.38
CA ALA A 26 -5.55 11.16 8.37
C ALA A 26 -6.52 11.94 9.27
N VAL A 27 -7.72 11.42 9.52
CA VAL A 27 -8.74 12.12 10.30
C VAL A 27 -8.29 12.45 11.73
N PRO A 28 -7.80 11.49 12.55
CA PRO A 28 -7.35 11.81 13.91
C PRO A 28 -6.15 12.77 13.91
N VAL A 29 -5.27 12.71 12.93
CA VAL A 29 -4.14 13.65 12.80
C VAL A 29 -4.66 15.07 12.57
N LEU A 30 -5.52 15.28 11.58
CA LEU A 30 -6.10 16.60 11.30
C LEU A 30 -6.90 17.14 12.50
N ARG A 31 -7.66 16.29 13.17
CA ARG A 31 -8.40 16.68 14.38
C ARG A 31 -7.47 17.14 15.51
N SER A 32 -6.37 16.45 15.73
CA SER A 32 -5.38 16.83 16.74
C SER A 32 -4.67 18.16 16.41
N MET A 33 -4.70 18.59 15.12
CA MET A 33 -4.25 19.91 14.65
C MET A 33 -5.34 21.00 14.76
N GLY A 34 -6.52 20.65 15.30
CA GLY A 34 -7.63 21.57 15.52
C GLY A 34 -8.58 21.73 14.33
N TYR A 35 -8.53 20.81 13.35
CA TYR A 35 -9.46 20.81 12.24
C TYR A 35 -10.76 20.05 12.54
N GLU A 36 -11.88 20.62 12.14
CA GLU A 36 -13.12 19.88 11.87
C GLU A 36 -12.95 19.20 10.51
N VAL A 37 -13.16 17.89 10.44
CA VAL A 37 -12.90 17.10 9.22
C VAL A 37 -14.20 16.71 8.56
N LEU A 38 -14.34 17.10 7.30
CA LEU A 38 -15.46 16.73 6.42
C LEU A 38 -14.94 15.84 5.30
N VAL A 39 -15.59 14.69 5.09
CA VAL A 39 -15.25 13.74 4.03
C VAL A 39 -16.34 13.74 2.97
N LEU A 40 -15.96 13.84 1.71
CA LEU A 40 -16.84 13.72 0.54
C LEU A 40 -16.51 12.45 -0.24
N GLY A 41 -17.51 11.63 -0.49
CA GLY A 41 -17.42 10.43 -1.33
C GLY A 41 -18.64 10.28 -2.25
N PRO A 42 -18.58 9.38 -3.28
CA PRO A 42 -19.65 9.29 -4.30
C PRO A 42 -20.91 8.60 -3.80
N SER A 43 -20.78 7.67 -2.87
CA SER A 43 -21.90 6.86 -2.34
C SER A 43 -21.51 6.26 -0.99
N ASP A 44 -22.48 5.66 -0.32
CA ASP A 44 -22.23 4.86 0.86
C ASP A 44 -21.33 3.67 0.52
N GLY A 45 -20.46 3.31 1.47
CA GLY A 45 -19.53 2.21 1.32
C GLY A 45 -19.01 1.73 2.67
N GLY A 46 -18.30 0.60 2.65
CA GLY A 46 -17.86 -0.07 3.88
C GLY A 46 -16.94 0.76 4.77
N SER A 47 -16.20 1.74 4.23
CA SER A 47 -15.33 2.62 5.04
C SER A 47 -16.04 3.84 5.64
N LEU A 48 -17.28 4.11 5.29
CA LEU A 48 -18.02 5.27 5.77
C LEU A 48 -18.08 5.31 7.32
N HIS A 49 -18.43 4.19 7.95
CA HIS A 49 -18.50 4.11 9.41
C HIS A 49 -17.13 4.34 10.07
N LEU A 50 -16.03 3.93 9.42
CA LEU A 50 -14.67 4.16 9.94
C LEU A 50 -14.34 5.65 9.98
N PHE A 51 -14.76 6.44 8.98
CA PHE A 51 -14.61 7.89 9.01
C PHE A 51 -15.42 8.54 10.13
N LEU A 52 -16.66 8.09 10.34
CA LEU A 52 -17.52 8.57 11.44
C LEU A 52 -16.90 8.23 12.80
N ASP A 53 -16.42 7.00 12.98
CA ASP A 53 -15.78 6.54 14.22
C ASP A 53 -14.48 7.30 14.50
N ALA A 54 -13.73 7.67 13.46
CA ALA A 54 -12.55 8.55 13.55
C ALA A 54 -12.90 10.00 13.89
N GLY A 55 -14.20 10.36 13.85
CA GLY A 55 -14.73 11.67 14.22
C GLY A 55 -14.80 12.66 13.07
N ALA A 56 -14.90 12.21 11.83
CA ALA A 56 -15.23 13.04 10.67
C ALA A 56 -16.74 13.11 10.48
N SER A 57 -17.21 14.18 9.82
CA SER A 57 -18.54 14.21 9.17
C SER A 57 -18.39 13.71 7.75
N VAL A 58 -19.39 12.96 7.24
CA VAL A 58 -19.34 12.38 5.89
C VAL A 58 -20.52 12.88 5.07
N ILE A 59 -20.24 13.33 3.85
CA ILE A 59 -21.23 13.67 2.83
C ILE A 59 -21.07 12.73 1.65
N THR A 60 -22.15 12.09 1.23
CA THR A 60 -22.17 11.26 0.02
C THR A 60 -22.85 11.99 -1.12
N ARG A 61 -22.20 12.01 -2.29
CA ARG A 61 -22.72 12.63 -3.50
C ARG A 61 -22.21 11.90 -4.74
N SER A 62 -23.10 11.24 -5.45
CA SER A 62 -22.77 10.39 -6.60
C SER A 62 -21.97 11.09 -7.69
N SER A 63 -22.13 12.41 -7.82
CA SER A 63 -21.44 13.26 -8.80
C SER A 63 -20.06 13.78 -8.35
N CYS A 64 -19.60 13.46 -7.14
CA CYS A 64 -18.41 14.09 -6.55
C CYS A 64 -17.12 13.94 -7.36
N ARG A 65 -17.04 12.96 -8.25
CA ARG A 65 -15.88 12.75 -9.13
C ARG A 65 -15.89 13.68 -10.35
N ASN A 66 -17.06 14.15 -10.80
CA ASN A 66 -17.25 14.71 -12.12
C ASN A 66 -17.88 16.10 -12.16
N VAL A 67 -18.44 16.59 -11.07
CA VAL A 67 -19.26 17.81 -11.05
C VAL A 67 -18.71 18.86 -10.08
N SER A 68 -18.60 20.08 -10.59
CA SER A 68 -17.97 21.22 -9.90
C SER A 68 -18.71 21.72 -8.66
N ASP A 69 -20.02 21.52 -8.54
CA ASP A 69 -20.79 21.96 -7.38
C ASP A 69 -20.38 21.22 -6.08
N ALA A 70 -20.01 19.93 -6.21
CA ALA A 70 -19.46 19.16 -5.09
C ALA A 70 -18.11 19.71 -4.62
N TRP A 71 -17.29 20.24 -5.55
CA TRP A 71 -15.97 20.79 -5.22
C TRP A 71 -16.05 22.21 -4.67
N GLY A 72 -17.11 22.94 -5.02
CA GLY A 72 -17.37 24.28 -4.50
C GLY A 72 -17.43 24.34 -2.97
N MET A 73 -17.87 23.25 -2.33
CA MET A 73 -17.86 23.10 -0.86
C MET A 73 -16.45 23.17 -0.29
N ALA A 74 -15.45 22.64 -1.00
CA ALA A 74 -14.07 22.65 -0.57
C ALA A 74 -13.46 24.05 -0.54
N LEU A 75 -14.01 25.03 -1.28
CA LEU A 75 -13.56 26.42 -1.23
C LEU A 75 -13.82 27.10 0.13
N CYS A 76 -14.69 26.53 0.95
CA CYS A 76 -14.95 27.00 2.31
C CYS A 76 -14.03 26.34 3.36
N ALA A 77 -13.12 25.47 2.95
CA ALA A 77 -12.17 24.82 3.84
C ALA A 77 -10.88 25.63 3.98
N ASP A 78 -10.16 25.39 5.08
CA ASP A 78 -8.84 25.94 5.30
C ASP A 78 -7.74 25.04 4.73
N PHE A 79 -8.08 23.77 4.44
CA PHE A 79 -7.17 22.74 3.89
C PHE A 79 -7.96 21.62 3.21
N VAL A 80 -7.46 21.10 2.09
CA VAL A 80 -8.10 20.01 1.34
C VAL A 80 -7.12 18.88 1.05
N ILE A 81 -7.53 17.64 1.31
CA ILE A 81 -6.87 16.43 0.79
C ILE A 81 -7.71 15.89 -0.37
N VAL A 82 -7.09 15.71 -1.52
CA VAL A 82 -7.70 15.04 -2.69
C VAL A 82 -7.02 13.69 -2.89
N ASN A 83 -7.80 12.61 -2.86
CA ASN A 83 -7.30 11.24 -2.89
C ASN A 83 -7.30 10.68 -4.30
N THR A 84 -6.19 10.09 -4.71
CA THR A 84 -5.95 9.37 -5.97
C THR A 84 -5.94 10.24 -7.24
N VAL A 85 -5.43 9.66 -8.34
CA VAL A 85 -5.45 10.31 -9.66
C VAL A 85 -6.86 10.40 -10.24
N VAL A 86 -7.78 9.52 -9.79
CA VAL A 86 -9.19 9.53 -10.25
C VAL A 86 -9.88 10.86 -9.96
N MET A 87 -9.42 11.61 -8.95
CA MET A 87 -9.95 12.93 -8.59
C MET A 87 -9.22 14.09 -9.29
N ALA A 88 -8.47 13.85 -10.35
CA ALA A 88 -7.70 14.88 -11.08
C ALA A 88 -8.53 16.09 -11.52
N ARG A 89 -9.82 15.91 -11.86
CA ARG A 89 -10.73 17.01 -12.19
C ARG A 89 -10.97 17.94 -11.00
N ALA A 90 -11.10 17.40 -9.80
CA ALA A 90 -11.25 18.20 -8.58
C ALA A 90 -9.98 19.00 -8.32
N VAL A 91 -8.80 18.38 -8.47
CA VAL A 91 -7.52 19.08 -8.36
C VAL A 91 -7.42 20.23 -9.36
N ARG A 92 -7.81 19.99 -10.63
CA ARG A 92 -7.83 21.03 -11.67
C ARG A 92 -8.73 22.21 -11.27
N ALA A 93 -9.92 21.95 -10.71
CA ALA A 93 -10.86 22.99 -10.30
C ALA A 93 -10.38 23.79 -9.08
N LEU A 94 -9.63 23.17 -8.16
CA LEU A 94 -9.11 23.80 -6.96
C LEU A 94 -7.73 24.46 -7.18
N SER A 95 -7.04 24.11 -8.26
CA SER A 95 -5.72 24.65 -8.62
C SER A 95 -5.82 26.15 -8.93
N GLY A 96 -4.94 26.95 -8.32
CA GLY A 96 -4.94 28.41 -8.46
C GLY A 96 -5.98 29.13 -7.58
N THR A 97 -6.72 28.42 -6.74
CA THR A 97 -7.60 29.03 -5.71
C THR A 97 -6.81 29.39 -4.46
N ALA A 98 -7.46 30.05 -3.49
CA ALA A 98 -6.84 30.37 -2.20
C ALA A 98 -6.73 29.19 -1.24
N VAL A 99 -7.35 28.05 -1.56
CA VAL A 99 -7.41 26.88 -0.66
C VAL A 99 -6.18 26.00 -0.85
N PRO A 100 -5.40 25.69 0.20
CA PRO A 100 -4.29 24.73 0.14
C PRO A 100 -4.80 23.33 -0.16
N VAL A 101 -4.18 22.65 -1.14
CA VAL A 101 -4.55 21.31 -1.60
C VAL A 101 -3.38 20.36 -1.52
N LEU A 102 -3.57 19.27 -0.80
CA LEU A 102 -2.71 18.10 -0.80
C LEU A 102 -3.32 17.05 -1.73
N TRP A 103 -2.68 16.79 -2.86
CA TRP A 103 -3.08 15.71 -3.75
C TRP A 103 -2.31 14.45 -3.43
N TRP A 104 -2.99 13.42 -2.90
CA TRP A 104 -2.35 12.20 -2.42
C TRP A 104 -2.58 11.03 -3.37
N LEU A 105 -1.50 10.57 -4.01
CA LEU A 105 -1.51 9.54 -5.03
C LEU A 105 -1.32 8.16 -4.40
N HIS A 106 -2.26 7.27 -4.72
CA HIS A 106 -2.26 5.85 -4.32
C HIS A 106 -2.32 4.92 -5.54
N ASP A 107 -2.20 5.47 -6.73
CA ASP A 107 -2.48 4.77 -7.96
C ASP A 107 -1.21 4.16 -8.54
N ALA A 108 -1.36 2.97 -9.13
CA ALA A 108 -0.36 2.30 -9.91
C ALA A 108 -0.46 2.68 -11.39
N PHE A 109 0.50 2.26 -12.23
CA PHE A 109 0.56 2.59 -13.66
C PHE A 109 -0.72 2.24 -14.41
N ALA A 110 -1.36 1.11 -14.09
CA ALA A 110 -2.59 0.66 -14.75
C ALA A 110 -3.76 1.66 -14.63
N GLY A 111 -3.77 2.52 -13.63
CA GLY A 111 -4.80 3.54 -13.43
C GLY A 111 -4.70 4.73 -14.38
N TYR A 112 -3.51 5.04 -14.91
CA TYR A 112 -3.24 6.28 -15.61
C TYR A 112 -3.74 6.38 -17.05
N PRO A 113 -3.72 5.33 -17.89
CA PRO A 113 -4.11 5.45 -19.31
C PRO A 113 -5.51 6.04 -19.53
N HIS A 114 -6.44 5.74 -18.62
CA HIS A 114 -7.82 6.20 -18.72
C HIS A 114 -8.05 7.61 -18.17
N ILE A 115 -7.14 8.13 -17.33
CA ILE A 115 -7.32 9.38 -16.61
C ILE A 115 -6.32 10.48 -17.02
N ALA A 116 -5.27 10.14 -17.75
CA ALA A 116 -4.16 11.04 -18.08
C ALA A 116 -4.60 12.35 -18.71
N HIS A 117 -5.66 12.35 -19.55
CA HIS A 117 -6.23 13.53 -20.20
C HIS A 117 -6.93 14.49 -19.21
N GLN A 118 -7.24 14.04 -18.00
CA GLN A 118 -7.88 14.84 -16.96
C GLN A 118 -6.85 15.48 -16.01
N ILE A 119 -5.62 14.95 -15.98
CA ILE A 119 -4.54 15.47 -15.15
C ILE A 119 -4.14 16.86 -15.68
N PRO A 120 -4.13 17.92 -14.84
CA PRO A 120 -3.71 19.24 -15.27
C PRO A 120 -2.26 19.21 -15.77
N THR A 121 -1.95 20.09 -16.73
CA THR A 121 -0.58 20.26 -17.25
C THR A 121 0.28 21.13 -16.33
N GLN A 122 -0.37 21.99 -15.54
CA GLN A 122 0.27 22.85 -14.55
C GLN A 122 -0.56 22.86 -13.28
N LEU A 123 0.11 23.00 -12.15
CA LEU A 123 -0.52 23.11 -10.84
C LEU A 123 -0.32 24.53 -10.30
N GLY A 124 -1.35 25.07 -9.66
CA GLY A 124 -1.24 26.32 -8.92
C GLY A 124 -0.33 26.16 -7.68
N GLU A 125 0.19 27.28 -7.20
CA GLU A 125 1.08 27.30 -6.02
C GLU A 125 0.43 26.76 -4.73
N ASN A 126 -0.90 26.68 -4.72
CA ASN A 126 -1.70 26.13 -3.63
C ASN A 126 -1.78 24.61 -3.62
N VAL A 127 -1.25 23.90 -4.64
CA VAL A 127 -1.31 22.44 -4.75
C VAL A 127 0.06 21.85 -4.49
N ARG A 128 0.12 20.81 -3.66
CA ARG A 128 1.29 19.93 -3.51
C ARG A 128 0.89 18.49 -3.76
N VAL A 129 1.74 17.76 -4.48
CA VAL A 129 1.53 16.34 -4.81
C VAL A 129 2.33 15.47 -3.87
N TYR A 130 1.66 14.49 -3.32
CA TYR A 130 2.25 13.48 -2.46
C TYR A 130 1.93 12.09 -2.98
N SER A 131 2.80 11.11 -2.69
CA SER A 131 2.57 9.71 -3.06
C SER A 131 2.87 8.76 -1.91
N VAL A 132 2.20 7.61 -1.91
CA VAL A 132 2.40 6.56 -0.90
C VAL A 132 3.74 5.82 -1.06
N GLY A 133 4.45 6.03 -2.16
CA GLY A 133 5.74 5.39 -2.43
C GLY A 133 6.30 5.76 -3.81
N SER A 134 7.52 5.32 -4.08
CA SER A 134 8.24 5.63 -5.33
C SER A 134 7.49 5.13 -6.57
N HIS A 135 6.85 3.96 -6.50
CA HIS A 135 6.13 3.40 -7.64
C HIS A 135 4.93 4.26 -8.06
N ALA A 136 4.14 4.76 -7.09
CA ALA A 136 3.04 5.68 -7.35
C ALA A 136 3.55 7.04 -7.89
N ALA A 137 4.69 7.53 -7.39
CA ALA A 137 5.33 8.73 -7.92
C ALA A 137 5.76 8.53 -9.37
N ASN A 138 6.41 7.40 -9.68
CA ASN A 138 6.86 7.06 -11.03
C ASN A 138 5.69 6.94 -12.02
N ALA A 139 4.54 6.42 -11.58
CA ALA A 139 3.33 6.35 -12.40
C ALA A 139 2.81 7.75 -12.80
N MET A 140 2.84 8.72 -11.89
CA MET A 140 2.53 10.11 -12.20
C MET A 140 3.61 10.75 -13.08
N HIS A 141 4.88 10.54 -12.79
CA HIS A 141 6.00 11.08 -13.59
C HIS A 141 6.00 10.57 -15.05
N ALA A 142 5.48 9.38 -15.31
CA ALA A 142 5.33 8.88 -16.67
C ALA A 142 4.35 9.74 -17.52
N VAL A 143 3.47 10.50 -16.85
CA VAL A 143 2.46 11.38 -17.49
C VAL A 143 2.79 12.86 -17.29
N ARG A 144 3.36 13.22 -16.16
CA ARG A 144 3.73 14.60 -15.76
C ARG A 144 5.11 14.60 -15.10
N PRO A 145 6.19 14.47 -15.87
CA PRO A 145 7.55 14.44 -15.35
C PRO A 145 7.96 15.72 -14.60
N GLU A 146 7.29 16.83 -14.89
CA GLU A 146 7.52 18.13 -14.29
C GLU A 146 6.98 18.31 -12.87
N PHE A 147 6.12 17.41 -12.38
CA PHE A 147 5.55 17.54 -11.04
C PHE A 147 6.55 17.17 -9.96
N GLU A 148 6.72 18.05 -8.98
CA GLU A 148 7.40 17.70 -7.73
C GLU A 148 6.47 16.83 -6.89
N ILE A 149 6.90 15.58 -6.60
CA ILE A 149 6.12 14.62 -5.81
C ILE A 149 6.89 14.27 -4.55
N ARG A 150 6.28 14.50 -3.40
CA ARG A 150 6.85 14.23 -2.08
C ARG A 150 6.29 12.93 -1.51
N PRO A 151 7.06 12.22 -0.68
CA PRO A 151 6.55 11.02 -0.02
C PRO A 151 5.55 11.39 1.10
N LEU A 152 4.45 10.65 1.15
CA LEU A 152 3.52 10.59 2.27
C LEU A 152 3.04 9.15 2.39
N ILE A 153 3.81 8.35 3.12
CA ILE A 153 3.55 6.92 3.30
C ILE A 153 2.56 6.79 4.47
N TYR A 154 1.56 5.94 4.31
CA TYR A 154 0.56 5.69 5.36
C TYR A 154 1.13 4.90 6.54
N GLY A 155 0.60 5.15 7.73
CA GLY A 155 1.00 4.45 8.95
C GLY A 155 0.16 3.21 9.23
N LEU A 156 0.82 2.15 9.69
CA LEU A 156 0.18 0.95 10.23
C LEU A 156 0.40 0.86 11.75
N PRO A 157 -0.56 0.28 12.49
CA PRO A 157 -0.34 -0.04 13.91
C PRO A 157 0.81 -1.04 14.09
N ASP A 158 1.48 -0.99 15.22
CA ASP A 158 2.46 -2.02 15.56
C ASP A 158 1.75 -3.31 16.00
N TYR A 159 1.37 -4.10 15.01
CA TYR A 159 0.67 -5.37 15.24
C TYR A 159 1.48 -6.40 16.03
N ALA A 160 2.81 -6.27 16.06
CA ALA A 160 3.67 -7.15 16.86
C ALA A 160 3.60 -6.82 18.35
N ALA A 161 3.25 -5.58 18.71
CA ALA A 161 3.03 -5.15 20.09
C ALA A 161 1.60 -5.42 20.60
N GLU A 162 0.66 -5.75 19.69
CA GLU A 162 -0.71 -6.08 20.06
C GLU A 162 -0.85 -7.49 20.62
N ASN A 163 -1.79 -7.69 21.53
CA ASN A 163 -2.22 -9.02 21.94
C ASN A 163 -3.07 -9.66 20.83
N PHE A 164 -2.71 -10.86 20.40
CA PHE A 164 -3.48 -11.63 19.44
C PHE A 164 -3.36 -13.14 19.70
N VAL A 165 -4.30 -13.91 19.18
CA VAL A 165 -4.30 -15.37 19.32
C VAL A 165 -3.28 -15.95 18.36
N ARG A 166 -2.15 -16.45 18.93
CA ARG A 166 -1.12 -17.14 18.15
C ARG A 166 -1.60 -18.53 17.76
N THR A 167 -1.61 -18.78 16.46
CA THR A 167 -2.03 -20.07 15.89
C THR A 167 -0.86 -20.67 15.14
N ASP A 168 -0.51 -21.90 15.45
CA ASP A 168 0.40 -22.66 14.57
C ASP A 168 -0.37 -23.02 13.29
N LEU A 169 0.07 -22.45 12.18
CA LEU A 169 -0.58 -22.64 10.87
C LEU A 169 -0.14 -23.96 10.20
N GLY A 170 0.95 -24.60 10.70
CA GLY A 170 1.41 -25.89 10.22
C GLY A 170 2.04 -25.92 8.82
N TYR A 171 2.22 -24.75 8.18
CA TYR A 171 2.77 -24.68 6.82
C TYR A 171 4.29 -24.75 6.76
N ASN A 172 4.99 -24.36 7.83
CA ASN A 172 6.47 -24.40 7.84
C ASN A 172 7.04 -25.82 7.94
N ARG A 173 6.39 -26.73 8.68
CA ARG A 173 6.81 -28.12 8.87
C ARG A 173 8.32 -28.26 9.20
N GLY A 174 8.87 -27.31 9.98
CA GLY A 174 10.29 -27.28 10.31
C GLY A 174 11.21 -26.80 9.18
N ARG A 175 10.65 -26.20 8.12
CA ARG A 175 11.38 -25.63 6.96
C ARG A 175 11.24 -24.12 6.92
N PRO A 176 12.16 -23.37 6.27
CA PRO A 176 11.93 -21.99 5.92
C PRO A 176 10.61 -21.81 5.16
N LEU A 177 9.76 -20.87 5.60
CA LEU A 177 8.47 -20.59 5.01
C LEU A 177 8.51 -19.25 4.28
N PHE A 178 8.20 -19.27 2.98
CA PHE A 178 8.04 -18.09 2.15
C PHE A 178 6.57 -17.92 1.78
N ALA A 179 6.02 -16.74 2.04
CA ALA A 179 4.60 -16.50 1.83
C ALA A 179 4.33 -15.28 0.92
N THR A 180 3.23 -15.35 0.18
CA THR A 180 2.63 -14.22 -0.51
C THR A 180 1.17 -14.08 -0.09
N VAL A 181 0.69 -12.84 0.09
CA VAL A 181 -0.67 -12.55 0.56
C VAL A 181 -1.31 -11.49 -0.33
N GLY A 182 -2.48 -11.79 -0.89
CA GLY A 182 -3.25 -10.86 -1.71
C GLY A 182 -4.20 -11.55 -2.67
N SER A 183 -5.11 -10.78 -3.29
CA SER A 183 -5.99 -11.29 -4.34
C SER A 183 -5.19 -11.83 -5.52
N PHE A 184 -5.64 -12.94 -6.10
CA PHE A 184 -4.99 -13.53 -7.26
C PHE A 184 -5.43 -12.80 -8.52
N GLU A 185 -4.70 -11.74 -8.83
CA GLU A 185 -4.85 -10.85 -9.98
C GLU A 185 -3.55 -10.83 -10.78
N ARG A 186 -3.64 -10.62 -12.10
CA ARG A 186 -2.47 -10.56 -12.98
C ARG A 186 -1.41 -9.56 -12.49
N ARG A 187 -1.85 -8.38 -11.99
CA ARG A 187 -0.95 -7.35 -11.49
C ARG A 187 -0.16 -7.78 -10.25
N LYS A 188 -0.63 -8.76 -9.47
CA LYS A 188 0.02 -9.29 -8.25
C LYS A 188 1.08 -10.36 -8.54
N GLY A 189 1.17 -10.87 -9.78
CA GLY A 189 2.29 -11.68 -10.25
C GLY A 189 2.45 -13.05 -9.61
N HIS A 190 1.39 -13.68 -9.11
CA HIS A 190 1.46 -15.01 -8.48
C HIS A 190 2.04 -16.06 -9.44
N ASP A 191 1.80 -15.94 -10.75
CA ASP A 191 2.37 -16.79 -11.79
C ASP A 191 3.90 -16.66 -11.89
N ILE A 192 4.46 -15.46 -11.62
CA ILE A 192 5.91 -15.24 -11.58
C ILE A 192 6.52 -16.03 -10.43
N PHE A 193 5.91 -15.93 -9.24
CA PHE A 193 6.36 -16.69 -8.07
C PHE A 193 6.23 -18.20 -8.30
N CYS A 194 5.13 -18.67 -8.92
CA CYS A 194 4.97 -20.07 -9.30
C CYS A 194 6.09 -20.53 -10.26
N LYS A 195 6.42 -19.72 -11.27
CA LYS A 195 7.52 -20.01 -12.21
C LYS A 195 8.87 -20.07 -11.49
N ALA A 196 9.15 -19.12 -10.59
CA ALA A 196 10.38 -19.11 -9.81
C ALA A 196 10.55 -20.37 -8.96
N ILE A 197 9.48 -20.82 -8.27
CA ILE A 197 9.52 -22.08 -7.49
C ILE A 197 9.82 -23.30 -8.38
N ARG A 198 9.28 -23.33 -9.61
CA ARG A 198 9.58 -24.41 -10.58
C ARG A 198 11.03 -24.42 -11.07
N LEU A 199 11.65 -23.25 -11.13
CA LEU A 199 13.04 -23.09 -11.57
C LEU A 199 14.06 -23.44 -10.49
N LEU A 200 13.65 -23.54 -9.21
CA LEU A 200 14.53 -23.99 -8.13
C LEU A 200 15.01 -25.43 -8.38
N PRO A 201 16.31 -25.74 -8.11
CA PRO A 201 16.77 -27.12 -8.05
C PRO A 201 15.87 -27.93 -7.10
N PRO A 202 15.55 -29.20 -7.43
CA PRO A 202 14.67 -30.03 -6.60
C PRO A 202 15.11 -30.10 -5.14
N GLU A 203 16.43 -30.29 -4.92
CA GLU A 203 17.03 -30.39 -3.59
C GLU A 203 16.96 -29.08 -2.77
N VAL A 204 16.89 -27.93 -3.43
CA VAL A 204 16.69 -26.64 -2.79
C VAL A 204 15.21 -26.42 -2.48
N ARG A 205 14.34 -26.67 -3.48
CA ARG A 205 12.89 -26.51 -3.33
C ARG A 205 12.34 -27.34 -2.18
N GLU A 206 12.82 -28.58 -2.01
CA GLU A 206 12.39 -29.50 -0.94
C GLU A 206 12.77 -29.01 0.48
N LYS A 207 13.78 -28.13 0.60
CA LYS A 207 14.19 -27.55 1.89
C LYS A 207 13.25 -26.45 2.38
N ALA A 208 12.33 -25.95 1.56
CA ALA A 208 11.46 -24.82 1.92
C ALA A 208 9.98 -25.16 1.78
N SER A 209 9.15 -24.35 2.41
CA SER A 209 7.70 -24.32 2.25
C SER A 209 7.27 -23.00 1.60
N PHE A 210 6.24 -23.07 0.76
CA PHE A 210 5.71 -21.89 0.04
C PHE A 210 4.21 -21.79 0.26
N LEU A 211 3.74 -20.63 0.70
CA LEU A 211 2.32 -20.41 1.00
C LEU A 211 1.74 -19.26 0.16
N PHE A 212 0.67 -19.55 -0.52
CA PHE A 212 -0.15 -18.57 -1.26
C PHE A 212 -1.44 -18.32 -0.50
N VAL A 213 -1.67 -17.08 -0.07
CA VAL A 213 -2.87 -16.69 0.67
C VAL A 213 -3.66 -15.67 -0.14
N GLY A 214 -4.91 -15.97 -0.48
CA GLY A 214 -5.77 -15.02 -1.16
C GLY A 214 -6.95 -15.63 -1.90
N GLN A 215 -7.81 -14.76 -2.39
CA GLN A 215 -8.97 -15.14 -3.18
C GLN A 215 -8.70 -14.99 -4.69
N ALA A 216 -9.28 -15.88 -5.47
CA ALA A 216 -9.22 -15.80 -6.92
C ALA A 216 -10.06 -14.61 -7.42
N ALA A 217 -9.38 -13.66 -8.05
CA ALA A 217 -10.00 -12.60 -8.86
C ALA A 217 -9.75 -12.85 -10.37
N ASP A 218 -8.70 -13.61 -10.69
CA ASP A 218 -8.32 -14.01 -12.04
C ASP A 218 -8.14 -15.54 -12.08
N LYS A 219 -8.80 -16.18 -13.06
CA LYS A 219 -8.77 -17.62 -13.20
C LYS A 219 -7.38 -18.15 -13.55
N GLU A 220 -6.67 -17.49 -14.46
CA GLU A 220 -5.33 -17.91 -14.91
C GLU A 220 -4.34 -17.91 -13.74
N MET A 221 -4.40 -16.86 -12.90
CA MET A 221 -3.57 -16.77 -11.70
C MET A 221 -3.89 -17.87 -10.70
N MET A 222 -5.17 -18.16 -10.49
CA MET A 222 -5.59 -19.24 -9.60
C MET A 222 -5.20 -20.62 -10.13
N ASP A 223 -5.36 -20.85 -11.44
CA ASP A 223 -4.99 -22.12 -12.06
C ASP A 223 -3.47 -22.36 -11.97
N SER A 224 -2.65 -21.32 -12.11
CA SER A 224 -1.19 -21.40 -11.90
C SER A 224 -0.83 -21.89 -10.51
N VAL A 225 -1.47 -21.33 -9.47
CA VAL A 225 -1.24 -21.72 -8.06
C VAL A 225 -1.75 -23.14 -7.80
N ARG A 226 -2.94 -23.49 -8.27
CA ARG A 226 -3.51 -24.84 -8.11
C ARG A 226 -2.63 -25.91 -8.75
N THR A 227 -2.15 -25.66 -9.95
CA THR A 227 -1.26 -26.58 -10.65
C THR A 227 0.04 -26.76 -9.87
N LEU A 228 0.64 -25.67 -9.38
CA LEU A 228 1.86 -25.75 -8.58
C LEU A 228 1.65 -26.53 -7.27
N THR A 229 0.52 -26.29 -6.59
CA THR A 229 0.17 -27.02 -5.36
C THR A 229 -0.04 -28.52 -5.62
N ALA A 230 -0.62 -28.88 -6.75
CA ALA A 230 -0.81 -30.27 -7.15
C ALA A 230 0.52 -30.97 -7.51
N ASP A 231 1.47 -30.23 -8.13
CA ASP A 231 2.78 -30.76 -8.50
C ASP A 231 3.70 -30.95 -7.27
N TYR A 232 3.54 -30.12 -6.24
CA TYR A 232 4.41 -30.12 -5.04
C TYR A 232 3.60 -30.07 -3.73
N PRO A 233 2.73 -31.08 -3.45
CA PRO A 233 1.80 -31.06 -2.32
C PRO A 233 2.46 -31.09 -0.94
N GLU A 234 3.75 -31.50 -0.86
CA GLU A 234 4.48 -31.61 0.39
C GLU A 234 5.08 -30.29 0.90
N ASN A 235 5.18 -29.27 0.02
CA ASN A 235 5.82 -28.01 0.38
C ASN A 235 5.22 -26.76 -0.28
N VAL A 236 4.21 -26.88 -1.14
CA VAL A 236 3.46 -25.74 -1.70
C VAL A 236 2.01 -25.81 -1.24
N TYR A 237 1.55 -24.71 -0.63
CA TYR A 237 0.23 -24.62 -0.01
C TYR A 237 -0.56 -23.44 -0.53
N TYR A 238 -1.86 -23.60 -0.57
CA TYR A 238 -2.82 -22.56 -0.86
C TYR A 238 -3.83 -22.42 0.27
N CYS A 239 -4.06 -21.19 0.71
CA CYS A 239 -5.11 -20.84 1.66
C CYS A 239 -5.96 -19.70 1.12
N LYS A 240 -7.28 -19.91 1.03
CA LYS A 240 -8.19 -18.90 0.46
C LYS A 240 -8.26 -17.64 1.30
N ARG A 241 -8.19 -17.77 2.63
CA ARG A 241 -8.34 -16.67 3.58
C ARG A 241 -7.76 -17.05 4.94
N LEU A 242 -7.11 -16.09 5.55
CA LEU A 242 -6.71 -16.12 6.96
C LEU A 242 -7.44 -15.00 7.70
N THR A 243 -7.75 -15.23 8.95
CA THR A 243 -8.23 -14.20 9.89
C THR A 243 -7.11 -13.20 10.19
N ARG A 244 -7.43 -12.09 10.84
CA ARG A 244 -6.43 -11.09 11.21
C ARG A 244 -5.35 -11.65 12.12
N ASP A 245 -5.72 -12.47 13.12
CA ASP A 245 -4.78 -13.11 14.03
C ASP A 245 -3.94 -14.19 13.35
N GLU A 246 -4.51 -14.93 12.40
CA GLU A 246 -3.76 -15.89 11.58
C GLU A 246 -2.76 -15.19 10.64
N ILE A 247 -3.08 -14.01 10.09
CA ILE A 247 -2.12 -13.19 9.34
C ILE A 247 -0.95 -12.77 10.24
N LYS A 248 -1.23 -12.28 11.47
CA LYS A 248 -0.17 -11.96 12.44
C LYS A 248 0.68 -13.18 12.79
N SER A 249 0.04 -14.34 12.97
CA SER A 249 0.72 -15.61 13.21
C SER A 249 1.58 -16.04 12.02
N LEU A 250 1.10 -15.83 10.79
CA LEU A 250 1.90 -16.06 9.57
C LEU A 250 3.13 -15.16 9.55
N MET A 251 2.98 -13.87 9.86
CA MET A 251 4.10 -12.94 9.90
C MET A 251 5.14 -13.33 10.97
N GLU A 252 4.74 -13.90 12.11
CA GLU A 252 5.68 -14.44 13.09
C GLU A 252 6.40 -15.71 12.60
N GLN A 253 5.71 -16.58 11.88
CA GLN A 253 6.19 -17.91 11.51
C GLN A 253 6.96 -17.96 10.19
N CYS A 254 6.71 -17.04 9.27
CA CYS A 254 7.40 -17.03 7.98
C CYS A 254 8.88 -16.64 8.15
N THR A 255 9.72 -17.13 7.25
CA THR A 255 11.13 -16.76 7.13
C THR A 255 11.26 -15.46 6.34
N GLY A 256 10.48 -15.31 5.28
CA GLY A 256 10.43 -14.14 4.45
C GLY A 256 9.14 -14.08 3.61
N LEU A 257 8.92 -12.93 2.98
CA LEU A 257 7.77 -12.69 2.12
C LEU A 257 8.22 -12.53 0.66
N VAL A 258 7.35 -12.88 -0.27
CA VAL A 258 7.58 -12.70 -1.71
C VAL A 258 6.48 -11.85 -2.30
N CYS A 259 6.85 -10.70 -2.85
CA CYS A 259 5.93 -9.79 -3.54
C CYS A 259 6.30 -9.73 -5.03
N ALA A 260 5.69 -10.58 -5.82
CA ALA A 260 5.95 -10.70 -7.25
C ALA A 260 5.12 -9.73 -8.10
N SER A 261 4.60 -8.66 -7.51
CA SER A 261 3.67 -7.76 -8.18
C SER A 261 4.29 -7.06 -9.38
N ARG A 262 3.56 -7.05 -10.50
CA ARG A 262 3.91 -6.28 -11.72
C ARG A 262 3.59 -4.80 -11.58
N ASP A 263 2.67 -4.46 -10.68
CA ASP A 263 2.19 -3.09 -10.50
C ASP A 263 1.50 -2.95 -9.14
N ASP A 264 2.23 -2.50 -8.12
CA ASP A 264 1.69 -2.34 -6.76
C ASP A 264 2.23 -1.06 -6.09
N PRO A 265 1.40 -0.05 -5.89
CA PRO A 265 1.85 1.22 -5.30
C PRO A 265 2.38 1.06 -3.87
N MET A 266 1.84 0.12 -3.09
CA MET A 266 2.32 -0.18 -1.73
C MET A 266 1.70 -1.52 -1.24
N PRO A 267 2.43 -2.64 -1.33
CA PRO A 267 1.94 -3.94 -0.89
C PRO A 267 1.87 -4.03 0.64
N THR A 268 0.66 -3.97 1.19
CA THR A 268 0.41 -3.92 2.64
C THR A 268 1.01 -5.11 3.38
N PHE A 269 0.94 -6.33 2.83
CA PHE A 269 1.47 -7.52 3.52
C PHE A 269 3.00 -7.48 3.68
N VAL A 270 3.73 -6.82 2.75
CA VAL A 270 5.17 -6.58 2.90
C VAL A 270 5.44 -5.67 4.09
N THR A 271 4.66 -4.58 4.21
CA THR A 271 4.75 -3.67 5.37
C THR A 271 4.39 -4.39 6.67
N GLU A 272 3.38 -5.25 6.66
CA GLU A 272 3.03 -6.10 7.80
C GLU A 272 4.18 -7.03 8.19
N GLY A 273 4.89 -7.60 7.22
CA GLY A 273 6.12 -8.38 7.47
C GLY A 273 7.20 -7.56 8.18
N LEU A 274 7.42 -6.32 7.77
CA LEU A 274 8.39 -5.42 8.41
C LEU A 274 8.07 -5.17 9.89
N ILE A 275 6.78 -5.09 10.26
CA ILE A 275 6.33 -4.98 11.66
C ILE A 275 6.85 -6.15 12.50
N PHE A 276 6.89 -7.34 11.93
CA PHE A 276 7.42 -8.55 12.60
C PHE A 276 8.92 -8.79 12.35
N GLY A 277 9.58 -7.85 11.67
CA GLY A 277 11.01 -7.95 11.34
C GLY A 277 11.30 -8.97 10.26
N LYS A 278 10.38 -9.19 9.32
CA LYS A 278 10.54 -10.14 8.22
C LYS A 278 11.00 -9.43 6.94
N PRO A 279 12.10 -9.87 6.34
CA PRO A 279 12.54 -9.37 5.06
C PRO A 279 11.63 -9.88 3.93
N SER A 280 11.67 -9.15 2.83
CA SER A 280 10.87 -9.50 1.64
C SER A 280 11.75 -9.51 0.38
N ILE A 281 11.41 -10.39 -0.55
CA ILE A 281 11.89 -10.34 -1.93
C ILE A 281 10.78 -9.67 -2.74
N VAL A 282 11.03 -8.50 -3.28
CA VAL A 282 10.00 -7.71 -3.97
C VAL A 282 10.41 -7.39 -5.40
N SER A 283 9.41 -7.25 -6.28
CA SER A 283 9.62 -6.69 -7.61
C SER A 283 9.95 -5.19 -7.53
N GLU A 284 10.81 -4.69 -8.42
CA GLU A 284 11.10 -3.26 -8.57
C GLU A 284 9.84 -2.40 -8.85
N HIS A 285 8.75 -3.00 -9.32
CA HIS A 285 7.47 -2.35 -9.57
C HIS A 285 6.54 -2.34 -8.35
N THR A 286 7.12 -2.27 -7.16
CA THR A 286 6.37 -2.08 -5.90
C THR A 286 6.84 -0.82 -5.18
N GLY A 287 5.91 -0.16 -4.46
CA GLY A 287 6.23 1.07 -3.71
C GLY A 287 7.22 0.85 -2.57
N THR A 288 7.36 -0.37 -2.10
CA THR A 288 8.34 -0.75 -1.06
C THR A 288 9.76 -0.90 -1.60
N ALA A 289 9.93 -1.19 -2.89
CA ALA A 289 11.25 -1.47 -3.49
C ALA A 289 12.25 -0.32 -3.28
N GLY A 290 11.80 0.93 -3.40
CA GLY A 290 12.67 2.11 -3.24
C GLY A 290 13.22 2.33 -1.82
N LEU A 291 12.73 1.59 -0.82
CA LEU A 291 13.18 1.66 0.58
C LEU A 291 13.97 0.41 1.01
N ILE A 292 14.07 -0.59 0.13
CA ILE A 292 14.86 -1.79 0.41
C ILE A 292 16.34 -1.51 0.18
N SER A 293 17.14 -1.87 1.18
CA SER A 293 18.60 -1.94 1.11
C SER A 293 18.97 -3.41 0.97
N GLU A 294 19.48 -3.80 -0.22
CA GLU A 294 19.86 -5.16 -0.58
C GLU A 294 20.69 -5.86 0.52
N GLY A 295 20.28 -7.05 0.91
CA GLY A 295 20.95 -7.86 1.93
C GLY A 295 20.85 -7.31 3.36
N ARG A 296 20.15 -6.20 3.61
CA ARG A 296 19.98 -5.60 4.94
C ARG A 296 18.56 -5.69 5.49
N ASN A 297 17.56 -5.46 4.65
CA ASN A 297 16.14 -5.55 5.03
C ASN A 297 15.27 -6.22 3.97
N GLY A 298 15.87 -6.75 2.91
CA GLY A 298 15.20 -7.47 1.83
C GLY A 298 16.01 -7.49 0.55
N PHE A 299 15.35 -7.90 -0.53
CA PHE A 299 15.91 -8.00 -1.87
C PHE A 299 14.94 -7.45 -2.91
N VAL A 300 15.47 -6.87 -4.00
CA VAL A 300 14.69 -6.39 -5.13
C VAL A 300 15.10 -7.15 -6.38
N TYR A 301 14.13 -7.53 -7.21
CA TYR A 301 14.39 -8.18 -8.49
C TYR A 301 13.66 -7.43 -9.63
N HIS A 302 14.13 -7.62 -10.86
CA HIS A 302 13.56 -6.99 -12.04
C HIS A 302 12.17 -7.53 -12.34
N ASN A 303 11.26 -6.64 -12.68
CA ASN A 303 9.87 -7.00 -12.94
C ASN A 303 9.74 -8.08 -14.01
N ASP A 304 8.82 -9.02 -13.78
CA ASP A 304 8.53 -10.16 -14.68
C ASP A 304 9.74 -11.09 -14.95
N ASP A 305 10.73 -11.11 -14.04
CA ASP A 305 11.90 -11.99 -14.13
C ASP A 305 11.86 -13.15 -13.11
N PRO A 306 11.22 -14.27 -13.44
CA PRO A 306 11.15 -15.44 -12.56
C PRO A 306 12.51 -16.11 -12.35
N GLN A 307 13.49 -15.95 -13.25
CA GLN A 307 14.82 -16.49 -13.12
C GLN A 307 15.59 -15.77 -12.01
N GLN A 308 15.58 -14.43 -12.02
CA GLN A 308 16.21 -13.66 -10.95
C GLN A 308 15.52 -13.90 -9.60
N LEU A 309 14.19 -13.99 -9.58
CA LEU A 309 13.46 -14.34 -8.36
C LEU A 309 13.85 -15.72 -7.85
N ALA A 310 14.04 -16.72 -8.73
CA ALA A 310 14.49 -18.04 -8.34
C ALA A 310 15.89 -18.04 -7.71
N VAL A 311 16.83 -17.27 -8.25
CA VAL A 311 18.18 -17.11 -7.68
C VAL A 311 18.13 -16.52 -6.27
N LEU A 312 17.33 -15.47 -6.07
CA LEU A 312 17.16 -14.86 -4.73
C LEU A 312 16.45 -15.80 -3.75
N LEU A 313 15.48 -16.58 -4.22
CA LEU A 313 14.82 -17.60 -3.38
C LEU A 313 15.77 -18.72 -2.99
N GLU A 314 16.59 -19.22 -3.92
CA GLU A 314 17.61 -20.22 -3.66
C GLU A 314 18.56 -19.73 -2.58
N HIS A 315 19.11 -18.51 -2.74
CA HIS A 315 19.95 -17.89 -1.72
C HIS A 315 19.25 -17.82 -0.36
N ALA A 316 18.00 -17.32 -0.33
CA ALA A 316 17.22 -17.17 0.90
C ALA A 316 16.88 -18.51 1.58
N ILE A 317 16.69 -19.57 0.81
CA ILE A 317 16.42 -20.93 1.31
C ILE A 317 17.69 -21.54 1.92
N GLU A 318 18.84 -21.31 1.30
CA GLU A 318 20.11 -21.86 1.75
C GLU A 318 20.74 -21.08 2.91
N HIS A 319 20.36 -19.80 3.08
CA HIS A 319 20.87 -18.91 4.12
C HIS A 319 19.76 -18.27 5.00
N PRO A 320 18.89 -19.08 5.64
CA PRO A 320 17.79 -18.55 6.44
C PRO A 320 18.26 -17.72 7.66
N GLU A 321 19.47 -17.97 8.15
CA GLU A 321 20.12 -17.19 9.22
C GLU A 321 20.46 -15.76 8.77
N GLU A 322 20.78 -15.55 7.50
CA GLU A 322 20.99 -14.20 6.95
C GLU A 322 19.68 -13.43 6.98
N LEU A 323 18.57 -14.03 6.53
CA LEU A 323 17.25 -13.40 6.62
C LEU A 323 16.84 -13.09 8.06
N ALA A 324 17.13 -14.00 8.99
CA ALA A 324 16.88 -13.76 10.42
C ALA A 324 17.69 -12.57 10.97
N SER A 325 18.92 -12.37 10.49
CA SER A 325 19.77 -11.24 10.89
C SER A 325 19.24 -9.88 10.42
N MET A 326 18.42 -9.83 9.35
CA MET A 326 17.80 -8.61 8.83
C MET A 326 16.69 -8.04 9.74
N ARG A 327 16.25 -8.79 10.75
CA ARG A 327 15.10 -8.44 11.61
C ARG A 327 15.15 -7.00 12.12
N THR A 328 16.29 -6.59 12.64
CA THR A 328 16.46 -5.23 13.22
C THR A 328 16.30 -4.15 12.16
N GLU A 329 16.87 -4.33 10.98
CA GLU A 329 16.77 -3.34 9.90
C GLU A 329 15.36 -3.31 9.28
N CYS A 330 14.67 -4.46 9.21
CA CYS A 330 13.25 -4.51 8.83
C CYS A 330 12.38 -3.69 9.81
N ARG A 331 12.58 -3.89 11.12
CA ARG A 331 11.86 -3.13 12.16
C ARG A 331 12.15 -1.62 12.07
N LYS A 332 13.42 -1.23 11.89
CA LYS A 332 13.79 0.19 11.70
C LYS A 332 13.10 0.79 10.48
N MET A 333 13.04 0.06 9.37
CA MET A 333 12.33 0.51 8.17
C MET A 333 10.84 0.75 8.47
N TYR A 334 10.19 -0.17 9.19
CA TYR A 334 8.80 0.03 9.64
C TYR A 334 8.68 1.28 10.51
N GLU A 335 9.48 1.40 11.56
CA GLU A 335 9.42 2.50 12.53
C GLU A 335 9.66 3.87 11.86
N GLN A 336 10.59 3.92 10.91
CA GLN A 336 10.96 5.14 10.22
C GLN A 336 9.95 5.59 9.17
N TYR A 337 9.31 4.67 8.45
CA TYR A 337 8.52 5.00 7.28
C TYR A 337 7.05 4.59 7.35
N TYR A 338 6.71 3.53 8.10
CA TYR A 338 5.40 2.90 8.07
C TYR A 338 4.67 2.90 9.41
N SER A 339 5.28 3.43 10.47
CA SER A 339 4.61 3.56 11.77
C SER A 339 3.55 4.67 11.73
N LYS A 340 2.58 4.60 12.64
CA LYS A 340 1.60 5.68 12.83
C LYS A 340 2.27 7.00 13.14
N GLU A 341 3.30 6.97 13.95
CA GLU A 341 4.07 8.14 14.37
C GLU A 341 4.80 8.80 13.19
N ALA A 342 5.42 8.01 12.31
CA ALA A 342 6.08 8.51 11.11
C ALA A 342 5.06 9.15 10.15
N PHE A 343 3.91 8.51 9.95
CA PHE A 343 2.82 9.07 9.15
C PHE A 343 2.30 10.38 9.74
N GLU A 344 2.00 10.41 11.05
CA GLU A 344 1.53 11.60 11.74
C GLU A 344 2.49 12.78 11.58
N GLN A 345 3.78 12.56 11.80
CA GLN A 345 4.82 13.57 11.64
C GLN A 345 4.87 14.11 10.21
N THR A 346 4.85 13.22 9.21
CA THR A 346 4.91 13.60 7.80
C THR A 346 3.65 14.35 7.35
N LEU A 347 2.47 13.90 7.75
CA LEU A 347 1.22 14.58 7.42
C LEU A 347 1.13 15.96 8.10
N ARG A 348 1.52 16.09 9.37
CA ARG A 348 1.56 17.37 10.06
C ARG A 348 2.47 18.36 9.34
N ALA A 349 3.69 17.95 9.00
CA ALA A 349 4.63 18.79 8.27
C ALA A 349 4.08 19.21 6.91
N ALA A 350 3.41 18.30 6.18
CA ALA A 350 2.78 18.60 4.90
C ALA A 350 1.65 19.64 5.02
N VAL A 351 0.80 19.52 6.04
CA VAL A 351 -0.29 20.47 6.30
C VAL A 351 0.27 21.84 6.69
N GLU A 352 1.26 21.88 7.57
CA GLU A 352 1.90 23.11 8.03
C GLU A 352 2.61 23.85 6.87
N ASP A 353 3.38 23.15 6.02
CA ASP A 353 4.02 23.72 4.82
C ASP A 353 2.98 24.36 3.87
N LEU A 354 1.88 23.65 3.61
CA LEU A 354 0.82 24.15 2.73
C LEU A 354 0.02 25.31 3.29
N THR A 355 -0.16 25.37 4.62
CA THR A 355 -1.00 26.38 5.28
C THR A 355 -0.21 27.59 5.79
N ALA A 356 1.12 27.48 5.93
CA ALA A 356 1.99 28.59 6.38
C ALA A 356 2.06 29.76 5.39
N LYS A 357 1.67 29.57 4.14
CA LYS A 357 1.75 30.58 3.07
C LYS A 357 0.48 31.46 2.93
N LYS A 358 -0.37 31.49 3.95
CA LYS A 358 -1.55 32.36 3.99
C LYS A 358 -1.29 33.70 4.68
#